data_c4d2c82b4e3592c4747ab1f03687e748
#
_entry.id   c4d2c82b4e3592c4747ab1f03687e748
#
_cell.length_a   1.000
_cell.length_b   1.000
_cell.length_c   1.000
_cell.angle_alpha   90.00
_cell.angle_beta   90.00
_cell.angle_gamma   90.00
#
_symmetry.space_group_name_H-M   'P 1'
#
loop_
_entity.id
_entity.type
_entity.pdbx_description
1 polymer ?
#
loop_
_entity_poly.entity_id
_entity_poly.type
_entity_poly.pdbx_seq_one_letter_code
_entity_poly.pdbx_strand_id
1 'polypeptide(L)'
;MGKYFGTDGFRGEANVDLTVEHAYKVGRFLGWYYGKDHKAQIVIGKDTRRSSYMFEYSLVAGLTASGADVYLLHVTTTPSVSYVVRTENFDCGIMISASHNPFYDNGIKIIGGNGQKVDAEVEAMIEAYIDDDVPKIPFATKENIGRTVDFSAGRNRYIGYLISIPIRSFKNYRVGLDCANGSASSVAKSVFDALGAKTYVINNEPDGTNINTNCGSTHIEVLQQFVKEKHLDVGFAYDGDADRCIAVDHLGNVVDGDLILYICGKYMKETGKLENNTIVTTIMSNLGLYKACDREGIRYEKTAVGDKYVCENMMANGHSLGGEQSGHIIFSKHATTGDGILTSLILMEVIIEKKLPLNILASEVSIYPQLLENVRVANKAAARNNEEVKKAIASVEEELGEDGRILVRESGTEPVIRVMVEARKDAICREMVQRVIDVMDKEGLILS
;
A
#
# COMPACT_ATOMS: atom_id res chain seq x y z
N MET A 1 6.25 -15.28 9.18
CA MET A 1 4.97 -15.16 8.48
C MET A 1 4.10 -16.30 8.92
N GLY A 2 2.82 -16.04 9.13
CA GLY A 2 1.84 -17.06 9.45
C GLY A 2 1.57 -18.00 8.27
N LYS A 3 0.68 -18.96 8.48
CA LYS A 3 0.24 -19.91 7.46
C LYS A 3 -0.69 -19.24 6.43
N TYR A 4 -1.55 -18.35 6.88
CA TYR A 4 -2.56 -17.64 6.09
C TYR A 4 -2.29 -16.15 5.99
N PHE A 5 -1.83 -15.51 7.08
CA PHE A 5 -1.54 -14.08 7.11
C PHE A 5 -0.14 -13.78 6.61
N GLY A 6 -0.07 -12.98 5.54
CA GLY A 6 1.16 -12.39 5.01
C GLY A 6 1.46 -11.02 5.63
N THR A 7 2.28 -10.20 4.95
CA THR A 7 2.58 -8.83 5.38
C THR A 7 1.38 -7.88 5.28
N ASP A 8 0.36 -8.23 4.49
CA ASP A 8 -0.80 -7.38 4.23
C ASP A 8 -2.12 -8.16 4.27
N GLY A 9 -2.35 -8.85 5.37
CA GLY A 9 -3.56 -9.63 5.63
C GLY A 9 -3.54 -11.05 5.04
N PHE A 10 -4.67 -11.72 5.10
CA PHE A 10 -4.91 -13.02 4.50
C PHE A 10 -5.35 -12.83 3.05
N ARG A 11 -4.51 -13.17 2.09
CA ARG A 11 -4.78 -13.04 0.65
C ARG A 11 -4.75 -14.37 -0.06
N GLY A 12 -5.55 -14.50 -1.12
CA GLY A 12 -5.54 -15.64 -2.00
C GLY A 12 -6.61 -15.57 -3.08
N GLU A 13 -6.59 -16.51 -4.01
CA GLU A 13 -7.64 -16.66 -5.00
C GLU A 13 -8.97 -17.01 -4.30
N ALA A 14 -10.02 -16.26 -4.65
CA ALA A 14 -11.32 -16.38 -3.99
C ALA A 14 -11.95 -17.76 -4.22
N ASN A 15 -12.37 -18.43 -3.15
CA ASN A 15 -12.87 -19.80 -3.11
C ASN A 15 -11.85 -20.89 -3.50
N VAL A 16 -10.58 -20.54 -3.63
CA VAL A 16 -9.48 -21.50 -3.80
C VAL A 16 -8.60 -21.48 -2.54
N ASP A 17 -7.85 -20.40 -2.34
CA ASP A 17 -6.99 -20.22 -1.19
C ASP A 17 -7.70 -19.55 -0.02
N LEU A 18 -8.51 -18.52 -0.32
CA LEU A 18 -9.36 -17.79 0.63
C LEU A 18 -10.83 -18.14 0.38
N THR A 19 -11.45 -18.88 1.30
CA THR A 19 -12.82 -19.39 1.18
C THR A 19 -13.80 -18.64 2.06
N VAL A 20 -15.10 -18.82 1.81
CA VAL A 20 -16.17 -18.31 2.69
C VAL A 20 -16.09 -18.88 4.10
N GLU A 21 -15.60 -20.11 4.25
CA GLU A 21 -15.42 -20.74 5.55
C GLU A 21 -14.31 -20.06 6.35
N HIS A 22 -13.20 -19.71 5.69
CA HIS A 22 -12.13 -18.90 6.30
C HIS A 22 -12.68 -17.57 6.80
N ALA A 23 -13.41 -16.83 5.93
CA ALA A 23 -14.01 -15.56 6.29
C ALA A 23 -15.02 -15.68 7.46
N TYR A 24 -15.84 -16.74 7.47
CA TYR A 24 -16.75 -17.02 8.57
C TYR A 24 -15.99 -17.26 9.88
N LYS A 25 -14.95 -18.08 9.87
CA LYS A 25 -14.12 -18.36 11.06
C LYS A 25 -13.40 -17.11 11.55
N VAL A 26 -12.85 -16.28 10.65
CA VAL A 26 -12.28 -14.97 11.01
C VAL A 26 -13.32 -14.12 11.74
N GLY A 27 -14.53 -14.01 11.19
CA GLY A 27 -15.63 -13.29 11.83
C GLY A 27 -16.02 -13.87 13.19
N ARG A 28 -16.11 -15.21 13.30
CA ARG A 28 -16.37 -15.91 14.57
C ARG A 28 -15.36 -15.54 15.65
N PHE A 29 -14.06 -15.62 15.26
CA PHE A 29 -12.98 -15.33 16.19
C PHE A 29 -12.99 -13.86 16.64
N LEU A 30 -13.04 -12.92 15.71
CA LEU A 30 -13.00 -11.49 16.05
C LEU A 30 -14.18 -11.05 16.91
N GLY A 31 -15.40 -11.50 16.59
CA GLY A 31 -16.58 -11.20 17.39
C GLY A 31 -16.49 -11.71 18.83
N TRP A 32 -15.92 -12.89 19.02
CA TRP A 32 -15.67 -13.45 20.35
C TRP A 32 -14.47 -12.75 21.05
N TYR A 33 -13.38 -12.50 20.34
CA TYR A 33 -12.15 -11.95 20.89
C TYR A 33 -12.35 -10.56 21.48
N TYR A 34 -13.00 -9.68 20.73
CA TYR A 34 -13.32 -8.33 21.18
C TYR A 34 -14.60 -8.25 22.05
N GLY A 35 -15.41 -9.30 22.03
CA GLY A 35 -16.67 -9.37 22.77
C GLY A 35 -16.57 -9.91 24.20
N LYS A 36 -15.36 -10.08 24.77
CA LYS A 36 -15.18 -10.70 26.11
C LYS A 36 -15.75 -9.89 27.24
N ASP A 37 -15.57 -8.57 27.22
CA ASP A 37 -15.92 -7.68 28.33
C ASP A 37 -17.10 -6.74 27.99
N HIS A 38 -17.45 -6.61 26.73
CA HIS A 38 -18.53 -5.77 26.22
C HIS A 38 -19.06 -6.30 24.90
N LYS A 39 -20.13 -5.71 24.39
CA LYS A 39 -20.62 -6.07 23.06
C LYS A 39 -19.73 -5.44 21.99
N ALA A 40 -18.94 -6.25 21.30
CA ALA A 40 -18.01 -5.77 20.30
C ALA A 40 -18.71 -5.00 19.16
N GLN A 41 -18.08 -3.92 18.70
CA GLN A 41 -18.51 -3.12 17.57
C GLN A 41 -17.41 -3.17 16.49
N ILE A 42 -17.72 -3.77 15.34
CA ILE A 42 -16.76 -4.02 14.28
C ILE A 42 -17.26 -3.39 12.99
N VAL A 43 -16.39 -2.63 12.34
CA VAL A 43 -16.71 -1.97 11.07
C VAL A 43 -16.09 -2.74 9.90
N ILE A 44 -16.83 -2.87 8.80
CA ILE A 44 -16.37 -3.56 7.58
C ILE A 44 -16.45 -2.61 6.39
N GLY A 45 -15.34 -2.52 5.65
CA GLY A 45 -15.27 -1.94 4.32
C GLY A 45 -14.84 -2.97 3.29
N LYS A 46 -15.09 -2.70 2.01
CA LYS A 46 -14.70 -3.58 0.92
C LYS A 46 -14.34 -2.79 -0.33
N ASP A 47 -13.56 -3.41 -1.21
CA ASP A 47 -13.33 -2.93 -2.55
C ASP A 47 -14.47 -3.35 -3.51
N THR A 48 -14.28 -3.13 -4.79
CA THR A 48 -15.29 -3.35 -5.83
C THR A 48 -15.33 -4.77 -6.39
N ARG A 49 -14.47 -5.69 -5.95
CA ARG A 49 -14.42 -7.08 -6.42
C ARG A 49 -15.75 -7.79 -6.20
N ARG A 50 -16.15 -8.62 -7.16
CA ARG A 50 -17.37 -9.42 -7.04
C ARG A 50 -17.35 -10.30 -5.79
N SER A 51 -16.22 -10.92 -5.49
CA SER A 51 -16.02 -11.79 -4.31
C SER A 51 -16.07 -11.02 -2.98
N SER A 52 -15.85 -9.70 -2.97
CA SER A 52 -15.89 -8.89 -1.74
C SER A 52 -17.26 -8.91 -1.07
N TYR A 53 -18.35 -8.98 -1.85
CA TYR A 53 -19.71 -9.12 -1.32
C TYR A 53 -19.91 -10.47 -0.63
N MET A 54 -19.42 -11.55 -1.23
CA MET A 54 -19.50 -12.91 -0.67
C MET A 54 -18.76 -12.99 0.67
N PHE A 55 -17.55 -12.44 0.74
CA PHE A 55 -16.76 -12.42 1.97
C PHE A 55 -17.36 -11.51 3.03
N GLU A 56 -17.93 -10.35 2.65
CA GLU A 56 -18.64 -9.48 3.59
C GLU A 56 -19.78 -10.22 4.29
N TYR A 57 -20.64 -10.91 3.54
CA TYR A 57 -21.74 -11.67 4.13
C TYR A 57 -21.25 -12.80 5.04
N SER A 58 -20.16 -13.47 4.68
CA SER A 58 -19.58 -14.53 5.47
C SER A 58 -18.99 -14.02 6.79
N LEU A 59 -18.21 -12.93 6.74
CA LEU A 59 -17.69 -12.24 7.93
C LEU A 59 -18.83 -11.75 8.84
N VAL A 60 -19.85 -11.11 8.27
CA VAL A 60 -21.03 -10.64 9.02
C VAL A 60 -21.71 -11.78 9.74
N ALA A 61 -21.93 -12.91 9.07
CA ALA A 61 -22.54 -14.09 9.69
C ALA A 61 -21.70 -14.60 10.87
N GLY A 62 -20.37 -14.67 10.71
CA GLY A 62 -19.47 -15.08 11.79
C GLY A 62 -19.47 -14.14 12.98
N LEU A 63 -19.36 -12.84 12.73
CA LEU A 63 -19.33 -11.78 13.73
C LEU A 63 -20.62 -11.74 14.55
N THR A 64 -21.77 -11.68 13.87
CA THR A 64 -23.08 -11.61 14.55
C THR A 64 -23.41 -12.88 15.31
N ALA A 65 -23.01 -14.04 14.79
CA ALA A 65 -23.13 -15.33 15.50
C ALA A 65 -22.25 -15.43 16.76
N SER A 66 -21.22 -14.58 16.89
CA SER A 66 -20.41 -14.41 18.10
C SER A 66 -20.83 -13.25 18.99
N GLY A 67 -21.92 -12.53 18.63
CA GLY A 67 -22.49 -11.47 19.44
C GLY A 67 -22.02 -10.05 19.09
N ALA A 68 -21.14 -9.86 18.12
CA ALA A 68 -20.66 -8.55 17.72
C ALA A 68 -21.69 -7.80 16.87
N ASP A 69 -21.83 -6.50 17.10
CA ASP A 69 -22.57 -5.59 16.20
C ASP A 69 -21.64 -5.19 15.04
N VAL A 70 -22.14 -5.28 13.81
CA VAL A 70 -21.37 -5.06 12.58
C VAL A 70 -21.85 -3.82 11.84
N TYR A 71 -20.93 -2.94 11.51
CA TYR A 71 -21.21 -1.67 10.84
C TYR A 71 -20.63 -1.69 9.42
N LEU A 72 -21.46 -1.54 8.41
CA LEU A 72 -21.11 -1.67 7.00
C LEU A 72 -20.84 -0.31 6.37
N LEU A 73 -19.57 -0.07 5.95
CA LEU A 73 -19.20 1.11 5.16
C LEU A 73 -19.47 0.91 3.66
N HIS A 74 -19.77 -0.32 3.26
CA HIS A 74 -19.86 -0.73 1.86
C HIS A 74 -18.56 -0.53 1.09
N VAL A 75 -18.64 -0.17 -0.21
CA VAL A 75 -17.44 0.10 -1.02
C VAL A 75 -16.77 1.37 -0.50
N THR A 76 -15.55 1.21 -0.01
CA THR A 76 -14.71 2.27 0.54
C THR A 76 -13.23 1.90 0.49
N THR A 77 -12.35 2.86 0.77
CA THR A 77 -10.90 2.67 0.73
C THR A 77 -10.36 2.06 2.03
N THR A 78 -9.20 1.39 1.99
CA THR A 78 -8.51 0.90 3.20
C THR A 78 -8.26 2.03 4.21
N PRO A 79 -7.73 3.21 3.83
CA PRO A 79 -7.56 4.31 4.78
C PRO A 79 -8.88 4.85 5.34
N SER A 80 -10.00 4.74 4.63
CA SER A 80 -11.32 5.08 5.17
C SER A 80 -11.71 4.18 6.35
N VAL A 81 -11.47 2.86 6.22
CA VAL A 81 -11.72 1.92 7.33
C VAL A 81 -10.83 2.26 8.52
N SER A 82 -9.52 2.45 8.30
CA SER A 82 -8.56 2.84 9.33
C SER A 82 -8.96 4.15 10.05
N TYR A 83 -9.40 5.16 9.29
CA TYR A 83 -9.89 6.42 9.83
C TYR A 83 -11.10 6.22 10.72
N VAL A 84 -12.13 5.51 10.22
CA VAL A 84 -13.38 5.30 10.93
C VAL A 84 -13.19 4.50 12.22
N VAL A 85 -12.38 3.43 12.18
CA VAL A 85 -12.10 2.62 13.37
C VAL A 85 -11.61 3.49 14.53
N ARG A 86 -10.59 4.31 14.30
CA ARG A 86 -9.96 5.10 15.38
C ARG A 86 -10.77 6.32 15.80
N THR A 87 -11.56 6.91 14.89
CA THR A 87 -12.32 8.14 15.19
C THR A 87 -13.69 7.90 15.77
N GLU A 88 -14.27 6.74 15.53
CA GLU A 88 -15.60 6.35 16.02
C GLU A 88 -15.53 5.30 17.14
N ASN A 89 -14.33 5.01 17.66
CA ASN A 89 -14.06 4.07 18.76
C ASN A 89 -14.61 2.65 18.51
N PHE A 90 -14.43 2.13 17.28
CA PHE A 90 -14.69 0.71 17.02
C PHE A 90 -13.57 -0.15 17.60
N ASP A 91 -13.91 -1.35 18.03
CA ASP A 91 -12.93 -2.31 18.56
C ASP A 91 -11.99 -2.80 17.47
N CYS A 92 -12.51 -2.98 16.26
CA CYS A 92 -11.79 -3.51 15.13
C CYS A 92 -12.44 -3.06 13.81
N GLY A 93 -11.63 -2.94 12.77
CA GLY A 93 -12.05 -2.78 11.39
C GLY A 93 -11.61 -3.95 10.53
N ILE A 94 -12.38 -4.24 9.51
CA ILE A 94 -12.03 -5.25 8.51
C ILE A 94 -12.13 -4.59 7.13
N MET A 95 -11.05 -4.68 6.36
CA MET A 95 -11.07 -4.32 4.95
C MET A 95 -10.98 -5.57 4.08
N ILE A 96 -11.93 -5.72 3.16
CA ILE A 96 -11.99 -6.83 2.20
C ILE A 96 -11.42 -6.33 0.88
N SER A 97 -10.15 -6.66 0.63
CA SER A 97 -9.43 -6.27 -0.59
C SER A 97 -8.11 -7.04 -0.74
N ALA A 98 -7.70 -7.28 -1.98
CA ALA A 98 -6.36 -7.72 -2.32
C ALA A 98 -5.54 -6.60 -3.00
N SER A 99 -5.85 -5.31 -2.71
CA SER A 99 -5.12 -4.14 -3.22
C SER A 99 -4.97 -4.17 -4.74
N HIS A 100 -3.75 -4.24 -5.27
CA HIS A 100 -3.43 -4.19 -6.69
C HIS A 100 -3.53 -5.54 -7.44
N ASN A 101 -3.87 -6.63 -6.75
CA ASN A 101 -4.00 -7.96 -7.37
C ASN A 101 -5.17 -8.00 -8.38
N PRO A 102 -5.19 -8.97 -9.31
CA PRO A 102 -6.32 -9.20 -10.22
C PRO A 102 -7.64 -9.42 -9.48
N PHE A 103 -8.76 -9.30 -10.20
CA PHE A 103 -10.11 -9.35 -9.60
C PHE A 103 -10.49 -10.68 -8.96
N TYR A 104 -9.89 -11.79 -9.40
CA TYR A 104 -10.14 -13.13 -8.87
C TYR A 104 -9.47 -13.40 -7.52
N ASP A 105 -8.44 -12.63 -7.18
CA ASP A 105 -7.89 -12.62 -5.82
C ASP A 105 -8.74 -11.76 -4.90
N ASN A 106 -8.69 -12.05 -3.60
CA ASN A 106 -9.22 -11.18 -2.56
C ASN A 106 -8.38 -11.29 -1.29
N GLY A 107 -8.72 -10.48 -0.29
CA GLY A 107 -8.01 -10.48 0.99
C GLY A 107 -8.88 -9.99 2.13
N ILE A 108 -8.46 -10.33 3.33
CA ILE A 108 -9.05 -9.85 4.59
C ILE A 108 -7.94 -9.19 5.38
N LYS A 109 -8.00 -7.86 5.52
CA LYS A 109 -7.09 -7.06 6.34
C LYS A 109 -7.80 -6.71 7.64
N ILE A 110 -7.17 -6.97 8.78
CA ILE A 110 -7.71 -6.69 10.10
C ILE A 110 -7.01 -5.46 10.67
N ILE A 111 -7.80 -4.47 11.10
CA ILE A 111 -7.34 -3.19 11.58
C ILE A 111 -7.81 -3.02 13.02
N GLY A 112 -6.89 -2.87 13.97
CA GLY A 112 -7.20 -2.68 15.38
C GLY A 112 -7.85 -1.33 15.66
N GLY A 113 -8.40 -1.15 16.85
CA GLY A 113 -9.07 0.08 17.28
C GLY A 113 -8.23 1.36 17.17
N ASN A 114 -6.91 1.22 17.12
CA ASN A 114 -5.97 2.33 16.88
C ASN A 114 -5.82 2.73 15.39
N GLY A 115 -6.49 2.03 14.48
CA GLY A 115 -6.43 2.25 13.03
C GLY A 115 -5.20 1.64 12.33
N GLN A 116 -4.45 0.79 13.02
CA GLN A 116 -3.29 0.08 12.50
C GLN A 116 -3.59 -1.40 12.28
N LYS A 117 -2.75 -2.11 11.54
CA LYS A 117 -2.85 -3.57 11.45
C LYS A 117 -2.80 -4.18 12.84
N VAL A 118 -3.56 -5.24 13.06
CA VAL A 118 -3.53 -5.99 14.32
C VAL A 118 -2.17 -6.63 14.54
N ASP A 119 -1.86 -6.92 15.81
CA ASP A 119 -0.61 -7.57 16.19
C ASP A 119 -0.52 -9.00 15.65
N ALA A 120 0.69 -9.45 15.35
CA ALA A 120 0.95 -10.80 14.85
C ALA A 120 0.45 -11.91 15.78
N GLU A 121 0.33 -11.64 17.07
CA GLU A 121 -0.25 -12.58 18.05
C GLU A 121 -1.75 -12.82 17.77
N VAL A 122 -2.48 -11.75 17.43
CA VAL A 122 -3.91 -11.86 17.08
C VAL A 122 -4.08 -12.63 15.77
N GLU A 123 -3.23 -12.35 14.76
CA GLU A 123 -3.21 -13.11 13.52
C GLU A 123 -2.96 -14.60 13.76
N ALA A 124 -1.96 -14.95 14.59
CA ALA A 124 -1.66 -16.34 14.94
C ALA A 124 -2.81 -17.04 15.67
N MET A 125 -3.52 -16.33 16.56
CA MET A 125 -4.72 -16.89 17.22
C MET A 125 -5.87 -17.12 16.23
N ILE A 126 -6.04 -16.26 15.24
CA ILE A 126 -7.01 -16.46 14.16
C ILE A 126 -6.66 -17.69 13.34
N GLU A 127 -5.39 -17.86 12.97
CA GLU A 127 -4.91 -19.03 12.22
C GLU A 127 -5.17 -20.34 12.99
N ALA A 128 -4.85 -20.37 14.28
CA ALA A 128 -5.14 -21.52 15.13
C ALA A 128 -6.65 -21.84 15.19
N TYR A 129 -7.52 -20.83 15.19
CA TYR A 129 -8.96 -21.02 15.13
C TYR A 129 -9.44 -21.50 13.76
N ILE A 130 -8.85 -21.03 12.68
CA ILE A 130 -9.13 -21.50 11.32
C ILE A 130 -8.80 -23.00 11.19
N ASP A 131 -7.69 -23.43 11.77
CA ASP A 131 -7.22 -24.83 11.71
C ASP A 131 -7.88 -25.76 12.76
N ASP A 132 -8.84 -25.26 13.54
CA ASP A 132 -9.52 -25.98 14.63
C ASP A 132 -8.57 -26.46 15.75
N ASP A 133 -7.41 -25.79 15.93
CA ASP A 133 -6.41 -26.12 16.96
C ASP A 133 -6.76 -25.56 18.35
N VAL A 134 -7.85 -24.79 18.45
CA VAL A 134 -8.34 -24.19 19.69
C VAL A 134 -9.81 -24.54 19.94
N PRO A 135 -10.30 -24.42 21.20
CA PRO A 135 -11.67 -24.75 21.56
C PRO A 135 -12.69 -23.97 20.72
N LYS A 136 -13.82 -24.62 20.41
CA LYS A 136 -14.93 -24.00 19.68
C LYS A 136 -15.49 -22.80 20.42
N ILE A 137 -15.62 -21.69 19.73
CA ILE A 137 -16.26 -20.48 20.22
C ILE A 137 -17.78 -20.73 20.35
N PRO A 138 -18.42 -20.42 21.51
CA PRO A 138 -19.84 -20.59 21.67
C PRO A 138 -20.62 -19.63 20.75
N PHE A 139 -21.82 -20.02 20.36
CA PHE A 139 -22.74 -19.15 19.65
C PHE A 139 -23.47 -18.20 20.61
N ALA A 140 -23.60 -16.95 20.22
CA ALA A 140 -24.50 -16.03 20.88
C ALA A 140 -25.96 -16.46 20.65
N THR A 141 -26.80 -16.25 21.64
CA THR A 141 -28.23 -16.64 21.59
C THR A 141 -29.12 -15.49 22.02
N LYS A 142 -30.35 -15.50 21.54
CA LYS A 142 -31.39 -14.55 21.90
C LYS A 142 -30.95 -13.09 21.66
N GLU A 143 -31.07 -12.23 22.67
CA GLU A 143 -30.68 -10.82 22.64
C GLU A 143 -29.17 -10.58 22.53
N ASN A 144 -28.37 -11.60 22.75
CA ASN A 144 -26.91 -11.53 22.59
C ASN A 144 -26.43 -11.70 21.15
N ILE A 145 -27.30 -12.15 20.23
CA ILE A 145 -26.95 -12.18 18.81
C ILE A 145 -26.64 -10.75 18.33
N GLY A 146 -25.56 -10.59 17.58
CA GLY A 146 -25.19 -9.30 17.01
C GLY A 146 -26.13 -8.84 15.90
N ARG A 147 -26.11 -7.58 15.61
CA ARG A 147 -26.90 -6.95 14.53
C ARG A 147 -26.01 -6.31 13.47
N THR A 148 -26.58 -6.07 12.31
CA THR A 148 -25.94 -5.34 11.21
C THR A 148 -26.52 -3.93 11.11
N VAL A 149 -25.65 -2.95 10.90
CA VAL A 149 -25.98 -1.53 10.78
C VAL A 149 -25.39 -1.01 9.48
N ASP A 150 -26.19 -0.35 8.63
CA ASP A 150 -25.66 0.45 7.53
C ASP A 150 -24.96 1.69 8.11
N PHE A 151 -23.67 1.83 7.81
CA PHE A 151 -22.84 2.92 8.34
C PHE A 151 -22.12 3.70 7.23
N SER A 152 -22.78 3.89 6.09
CA SER A 152 -22.29 4.73 4.99
C SER A 152 -21.91 6.16 5.44
N ALA A 153 -22.51 6.64 6.53
CA ALA A 153 -22.15 7.90 7.18
C ALA A 153 -20.67 7.95 7.61
N GLY A 154 -20.07 6.82 8.02
CA GLY A 154 -18.65 6.74 8.39
C GLY A 154 -17.74 7.06 7.22
N ARG A 155 -18.03 6.51 6.02
CA ARG A 155 -17.31 6.87 4.78
C ARG A 155 -17.45 8.36 4.46
N ASN A 156 -18.61 8.95 4.63
CA ASN A 156 -18.83 10.37 4.38
C ASN A 156 -18.05 11.26 5.36
N ARG A 157 -17.83 10.82 6.60
CA ARG A 157 -16.95 11.51 7.56
C ARG A 157 -15.49 11.50 7.10
N TYR A 158 -15.01 10.36 6.59
CA TYR A 158 -13.67 10.30 5.99
C TYR A 158 -13.52 11.25 4.79
N ILE A 159 -14.52 11.31 3.89
CA ILE A 159 -14.54 12.29 2.80
C ILE A 159 -14.46 13.73 3.34
N GLY A 160 -15.27 14.06 4.34
CA GLY A 160 -15.24 15.38 5.00
C GLY A 160 -13.89 15.68 5.64
N TYR A 161 -13.26 14.68 6.26
CA TYR A 161 -11.92 14.79 6.81
C TYR A 161 -10.88 15.11 5.72
N LEU A 162 -10.86 14.37 4.62
CA LEU A 162 -9.95 14.63 3.50
C LEU A 162 -10.11 16.06 2.95
N ILE A 163 -11.34 16.53 2.78
CA ILE A 163 -11.64 17.89 2.32
C ILE A 163 -11.10 18.95 3.29
N SER A 164 -11.02 18.65 4.58
CA SER A 164 -10.56 19.59 5.60
C SER A 164 -9.04 19.73 5.70
N ILE A 165 -8.26 18.85 5.06
CA ILE A 165 -6.79 18.84 5.18
C ILE A 165 -6.11 19.93 4.36
N PRO A 166 -6.41 20.10 3.05
CA PRO A 166 -5.79 21.16 2.27
C PRO A 166 -6.27 22.54 2.71
N ILE A 167 -5.32 23.45 2.91
CA ILE A 167 -5.63 24.85 3.25
C ILE A 167 -5.83 25.75 2.03
N ARG A 168 -5.56 25.23 0.85
CA ARG A 168 -5.71 25.95 -0.43
C ARG A 168 -6.78 25.32 -1.31
N SER A 169 -7.50 26.16 -2.04
CA SER A 169 -8.42 25.70 -3.09
C SER A 169 -7.63 25.21 -4.30
N PHE A 170 -8.12 24.15 -4.94
CA PHE A 170 -7.57 23.59 -6.19
C PHE A 170 -8.21 24.24 -7.45
N LYS A 171 -8.90 25.36 -7.25
CA LYS A 171 -9.51 26.12 -8.37
C LYS A 171 -8.47 26.43 -9.44
N ASN A 172 -8.86 26.27 -10.69
CA ASN A 172 -8.08 26.44 -11.91
C ASN A 172 -7.12 25.27 -12.25
N TYR A 173 -6.99 24.26 -11.41
CA TYR A 173 -6.26 23.04 -11.76
C TYR A 173 -7.15 22.02 -12.47
N ARG A 174 -6.63 21.46 -13.55
CA ARG A 174 -7.21 20.35 -14.32
C ARG A 174 -6.55 19.04 -13.86
N VAL A 175 -7.27 18.22 -13.13
CA VAL A 175 -6.73 17.04 -12.47
C VAL A 175 -7.31 15.77 -13.09
N GLY A 176 -6.44 14.86 -13.52
CA GLY A 176 -6.81 13.51 -13.94
C GLY A 176 -6.83 12.55 -12.77
N LEU A 177 -7.84 11.70 -12.68
CA LEU A 177 -7.95 10.66 -11.64
C LEU A 177 -8.19 9.32 -12.31
N ASP A 178 -7.29 8.37 -12.12
CA ASP A 178 -7.49 6.96 -12.45
C ASP A 178 -7.86 6.20 -11.19
N CYS A 179 -9.12 5.77 -11.11
CA CYS A 179 -9.68 5.10 -9.93
C CYS A 179 -9.49 3.58 -9.96
N ALA A 180 -8.75 3.02 -10.90
CA ALA A 180 -8.49 1.58 -11.04
C ALA A 180 -9.76 0.69 -11.06
N ASN A 181 -10.93 1.24 -11.38
CA ASN A 181 -12.25 0.61 -11.14
C ASN A 181 -12.38 0.06 -9.71
N GLY A 182 -11.66 0.61 -8.76
CA GLY A 182 -11.56 0.22 -7.36
C GLY A 182 -12.30 1.18 -6.42
N SER A 183 -11.90 1.13 -5.17
CA SER A 183 -12.53 1.87 -4.06
C SER A 183 -12.46 3.39 -4.21
N ALA A 184 -11.42 3.93 -4.88
CA ALA A 184 -11.27 5.35 -5.15
C ALA A 184 -12.45 5.92 -5.94
N SER A 185 -13.16 5.09 -6.73
CA SER A 185 -14.34 5.47 -7.51
C SER A 185 -15.44 6.11 -6.66
N SER A 186 -15.55 5.72 -5.39
CA SER A 186 -16.57 6.22 -4.46
C SER A 186 -16.16 7.48 -3.70
N VAL A 187 -14.90 7.91 -3.78
CA VAL A 187 -14.33 8.94 -2.89
C VAL A 187 -13.60 10.05 -3.66
N ALA A 188 -12.66 9.70 -4.54
CA ALA A 188 -11.66 10.63 -5.06
C ALA A 188 -12.28 11.84 -5.77
N LYS A 189 -13.21 11.60 -6.72
CA LYS A 189 -13.83 12.69 -7.49
C LYS A 189 -14.53 13.70 -6.58
N SER A 190 -15.31 13.24 -5.61
CA SER A 190 -16.08 14.12 -4.72
C SER A 190 -15.17 15.00 -3.86
N VAL A 191 -14.03 14.50 -3.42
CA VAL A 191 -13.03 15.25 -2.65
C VAL A 191 -12.40 16.35 -3.50
N PHE A 192 -11.91 16.02 -4.70
CA PHE A 192 -11.28 17.00 -5.59
C PHE A 192 -12.25 18.06 -6.09
N ASP A 193 -13.50 17.68 -6.42
CA ASP A 193 -14.55 18.63 -6.83
C ASP A 193 -14.88 19.60 -5.68
N ALA A 194 -15.00 19.11 -4.45
CA ALA A 194 -15.27 19.94 -3.28
C ALA A 194 -14.15 20.96 -3.01
N LEU A 195 -12.90 20.61 -3.34
CA LEU A 195 -11.74 21.49 -3.24
C LEU A 195 -11.62 22.48 -4.44
N GLY A 196 -12.50 22.34 -5.43
CA GLY A 196 -12.62 23.24 -6.56
C GLY A 196 -11.81 22.87 -7.80
N ALA A 197 -11.20 21.69 -7.84
CA ALA A 197 -10.50 21.21 -9.03
C ALA A 197 -11.47 20.95 -10.19
N LYS A 198 -11.00 21.09 -11.42
CA LYS A 198 -11.68 20.55 -12.59
C LYS A 198 -11.22 19.12 -12.82
N THR A 199 -12.01 18.15 -12.33
CA THR A 199 -11.65 16.74 -12.37
C THR A 199 -12.04 16.04 -13.67
N TYR A 200 -11.15 15.18 -14.14
CA TYR A 200 -11.34 14.29 -15.28
C TYR A 200 -11.03 12.88 -14.79
N VAL A 201 -12.03 12.00 -14.84
CA VAL A 201 -11.92 10.67 -14.20
C VAL A 201 -11.97 9.58 -15.26
N ILE A 202 -11.10 8.59 -15.12
CA ILE A 202 -11.10 7.34 -15.90
C ILE A 202 -11.13 6.14 -14.96
N ASN A 203 -11.51 4.99 -15.49
CA ASN A 203 -11.58 3.72 -14.76
C ASN A 203 -12.38 3.86 -13.46
N ASN A 204 -13.61 4.37 -13.59
CA ASN A 204 -14.49 4.74 -12.48
C ASN A 204 -15.86 4.05 -12.56
N GLU A 205 -15.96 2.98 -13.34
CA GLU A 205 -17.19 2.20 -13.54
C GLU A 205 -16.94 0.72 -13.20
N PRO A 206 -16.84 0.39 -11.89
CA PRO A 206 -16.54 -0.96 -11.46
C PRO A 206 -17.69 -1.93 -11.78
N ASP A 207 -17.38 -3.07 -12.38
CA ASP A 207 -18.33 -4.15 -12.68
C ASP A 207 -18.12 -5.41 -11.83
N GLY A 208 -17.13 -5.38 -10.94
CA GLY A 208 -16.76 -6.47 -10.05
C GLY A 208 -15.66 -7.39 -10.59
N THR A 209 -15.27 -7.20 -11.86
CA THR A 209 -14.25 -8.03 -12.54
C THR A 209 -13.17 -7.20 -13.22
N ASN A 210 -13.34 -5.89 -13.31
CA ASN A 210 -12.44 -4.97 -14.01
C ASN A 210 -11.48 -4.19 -13.10
N ILE A 211 -11.50 -4.41 -11.79
CA ILE A 211 -10.57 -3.75 -10.85
C ILE A 211 -9.10 -4.05 -11.22
N ASN A 212 -8.27 -3.01 -11.25
CA ASN A 212 -6.84 -3.06 -11.64
C ASN A 212 -6.55 -3.61 -13.06
N THR A 213 -7.57 -3.90 -13.85
CA THR A 213 -7.38 -4.49 -15.18
C THR A 213 -6.96 -3.40 -16.17
N ASN A 214 -5.68 -3.39 -16.53
CA ASN A 214 -5.06 -2.38 -17.41
C ASN A 214 -5.36 -0.94 -16.96
N CYS A 215 -5.33 -0.68 -15.67
CA CYS A 215 -5.63 0.64 -15.09
C CYS A 215 -5.00 0.81 -13.70
N GLY A 216 -5.05 2.03 -13.19
CA GLY A 216 -4.58 2.37 -11.86
C GLY A 216 -3.06 2.46 -11.73
N SER A 217 -2.55 2.41 -10.50
CA SER A 217 -1.14 2.66 -10.18
C SER A 217 -0.16 1.63 -10.76
N THR A 218 -0.63 0.45 -11.13
CA THR A 218 0.19 -0.62 -11.74
C THR A 218 0.21 -0.58 -13.27
N HIS A 219 -0.66 0.23 -13.88
CA HIS A 219 -0.77 0.44 -15.33
C HIS A 219 -0.82 1.93 -15.65
N ILE A 220 0.22 2.63 -15.20
CA ILE A 220 0.28 4.10 -15.20
C ILE A 220 0.30 4.71 -16.61
N GLU A 221 0.66 3.94 -17.63
CA GLU A 221 0.70 4.35 -19.03
C GLU A 221 -0.66 4.86 -19.54
N VAL A 222 -1.76 4.33 -19.01
CA VAL A 222 -3.12 4.78 -19.34
C VAL A 222 -3.33 6.22 -18.86
N LEU A 223 -2.95 6.52 -17.62
CA LEU A 223 -3.04 7.88 -17.09
C LEU A 223 -2.06 8.84 -17.77
N GLN A 224 -0.82 8.38 -18.13
CA GLN A 224 0.15 9.19 -18.86
C GLN A 224 -0.42 9.68 -20.20
N GLN A 225 -1.05 8.77 -20.96
CA GLN A 225 -1.70 9.13 -22.21
C GLN A 225 -2.88 10.08 -21.97
N PHE A 226 -3.73 9.80 -21.01
CA PHE A 226 -4.90 10.61 -20.67
C PHE A 226 -4.54 12.05 -20.27
N VAL A 227 -3.49 12.22 -19.45
CA VAL A 227 -2.98 13.54 -19.05
C VAL A 227 -2.55 14.35 -20.26
N LYS A 228 -1.80 13.75 -21.20
CA LYS A 228 -1.35 14.42 -22.43
C LYS A 228 -2.52 14.79 -23.35
N GLU A 229 -3.41 13.84 -23.62
CA GLU A 229 -4.56 14.04 -24.53
C GLU A 229 -5.52 15.12 -24.03
N LYS A 230 -5.74 15.18 -22.73
CA LYS A 230 -6.64 16.16 -22.12
C LYS A 230 -5.94 17.45 -21.71
N HIS A 231 -4.63 17.54 -21.88
CA HIS A 231 -3.81 18.68 -21.43
C HIS A 231 -4.06 19.02 -19.96
N LEU A 232 -3.94 18.00 -19.08
CA LEU A 232 -4.16 18.16 -17.66
C LEU A 232 -2.90 18.71 -16.98
N ASP A 233 -3.06 19.38 -15.83
CA ASP A 233 -1.93 19.93 -15.07
C ASP A 233 -1.21 18.81 -14.30
N VAL A 234 -1.97 17.79 -13.86
CA VAL A 234 -1.48 16.65 -13.11
C VAL A 234 -2.49 15.49 -13.20
N GLY A 235 -1.99 14.26 -13.09
CA GLY A 235 -2.80 13.05 -12.94
C GLY A 235 -2.42 12.26 -11.69
N PHE A 236 -3.39 11.55 -11.10
CA PHE A 236 -3.19 10.64 -9.97
C PHE A 236 -3.84 9.29 -10.28
N ALA A 237 -3.09 8.22 -10.12
CA ALA A 237 -3.57 6.85 -10.23
C ALA A 237 -3.53 6.18 -8.86
N TYR A 238 -4.61 5.51 -8.51
CA TYR A 238 -4.75 4.73 -7.28
C TYR A 238 -4.69 3.24 -7.59
N ASP A 239 -4.51 2.41 -6.58
CA ASP A 239 -4.74 0.97 -6.67
C ASP A 239 -6.15 0.60 -6.19
N GLY A 240 -6.46 -0.70 -6.18
CA GLY A 240 -7.83 -1.19 -5.97
C GLY A 240 -8.48 -0.76 -4.65
N ASP A 241 -7.73 -0.61 -3.56
CA ASP A 241 -8.23 -0.14 -2.27
C ASP A 241 -7.71 1.25 -1.86
N ALA A 242 -7.04 1.92 -2.80
CA ALA A 242 -6.61 3.31 -2.74
C ALA A 242 -5.69 3.64 -1.54
N ASP A 243 -4.89 2.69 -1.09
CA ASP A 243 -3.84 2.93 -0.12
C ASP A 243 -2.53 3.41 -0.78
N ARG A 244 -2.46 3.38 -2.14
CA ARG A 244 -1.35 3.85 -2.97
C ARG A 244 -1.76 4.97 -3.92
N CYS A 245 -0.78 5.83 -4.24
CA CYS A 245 -0.90 6.88 -5.25
C CYS A 245 0.38 7.01 -6.06
N ILE A 246 0.25 6.97 -7.38
CA ILE A 246 1.30 7.36 -8.33
C ILE A 246 0.81 8.58 -9.09
N ALA A 247 1.66 9.58 -9.25
CA ALA A 247 1.31 10.80 -9.96
C ALA A 247 1.92 10.84 -11.37
N VAL A 248 1.33 11.68 -12.23
CA VAL A 248 1.80 11.97 -13.59
C VAL A 248 1.81 13.47 -13.78
N ASP A 249 2.93 14.02 -14.22
CA ASP A 249 3.04 15.45 -14.53
C ASP A 249 2.36 15.80 -15.87
N HIS A 250 2.22 17.10 -16.17
CA HIS A 250 1.56 17.57 -17.38
C HIS A 250 2.27 17.18 -18.70
N LEU A 251 3.53 16.73 -18.63
CA LEU A 251 4.28 16.20 -19.77
C LEU A 251 4.08 14.69 -19.93
N GLY A 252 3.39 14.05 -18.98
CA GLY A 252 3.16 12.61 -18.95
C GLY A 252 4.29 11.81 -18.33
N ASN A 253 5.20 12.44 -17.58
CA ASN A 253 6.23 11.71 -16.84
C ASN A 253 5.65 11.17 -15.53
N VAL A 254 6.08 9.97 -15.16
CA VAL A 254 5.68 9.32 -13.90
C VAL A 254 6.41 9.98 -12.73
N VAL A 255 5.66 10.26 -11.67
CA VAL A 255 6.16 10.69 -10.37
C VAL A 255 5.74 9.62 -9.36
N ASP A 256 6.64 8.68 -9.12
CA ASP A 256 6.42 7.53 -8.25
C ASP A 256 6.51 7.86 -6.75
N GLY A 257 6.37 6.86 -5.90
CA GLY A 257 6.39 7.05 -4.45
C GLY A 257 7.70 7.65 -3.94
N ASP A 258 8.85 7.35 -4.54
CA ASP A 258 10.14 7.91 -4.15
C ASP A 258 10.21 9.42 -4.45
N LEU A 259 9.73 9.81 -5.62
CA LEU A 259 9.64 11.23 -6.00
C LEU A 259 8.65 11.98 -5.11
N ILE A 260 7.49 11.36 -4.81
CA ILE A 260 6.49 11.93 -3.90
C ILE A 260 7.08 12.11 -2.49
N LEU A 261 7.79 11.11 -1.96
CA LEU A 261 8.47 11.19 -0.66
C LEU A 261 9.47 12.34 -0.62
N TYR A 262 10.28 12.51 -1.66
CA TYR A 262 11.23 13.61 -1.74
C TYR A 262 10.52 14.97 -1.78
N ILE A 263 9.56 15.15 -2.69
CA ILE A 263 8.85 16.42 -2.88
C ILE A 263 8.12 16.84 -1.59
N CYS A 264 7.36 15.92 -1.01
CA CYS A 264 6.63 16.17 0.23
C CYS A 264 7.59 16.34 1.43
N GLY A 265 8.63 15.53 1.52
CA GLY A 265 9.63 15.62 2.60
C GLY A 265 10.40 16.92 2.59
N LYS A 266 10.84 17.39 1.41
CA LYS A 266 11.48 18.70 1.26
C LYS A 266 10.54 19.84 1.68
N TYR A 267 9.29 19.82 1.22
CA TYR A 267 8.29 20.81 1.63
C TYR A 267 8.00 20.78 3.13
N MET A 268 7.86 19.58 3.71
CA MET A 268 7.66 19.41 5.15
C MET A 268 8.86 19.92 5.95
N LYS A 269 10.09 19.68 5.48
CA LYS A 269 11.30 20.24 6.10
C LYS A 269 11.29 21.75 6.10
N GLU A 270 11.05 22.37 4.95
CA GLU A 270 10.99 23.83 4.80
C GLU A 270 9.93 24.50 5.68
N THR A 271 8.82 23.78 5.91
CA THR A 271 7.70 24.27 6.74
C THR A 271 7.78 23.82 8.20
N GLY A 272 8.87 23.15 8.61
CA GLY A 272 9.08 22.67 9.98
C GLY A 272 8.14 21.56 10.41
N LYS A 273 7.63 20.77 9.46
CA LYS A 273 6.67 19.66 9.68
C LYS A 273 7.30 18.27 9.54
N LEU A 274 8.57 18.19 9.11
CA LEU A 274 9.30 16.92 8.98
C LEU A 274 9.97 16.57 10.32
N GLU A 275 9.29 15.78 11.13
CA GLU A 275 9.79 15.37 12.44
C GLU A 275 11.13 14.63 12.30
N ASN A 276 12.05 14.96 13.21
CA ASN A 276 13.42 14.44 13.19
C ASN A 276 14.19 14.70 11.88
N ASN A 277 13.67 15.54 10.99
CA ASN A 277 14.21 15.78 9.65
C ASN A 277 14.49 14.47 8.88
N THR A 278 13.57 13.47 9.00
CA THR A 278 13.78 12.11 8.52
C THR A 278 12.61 11.62 7.69
N ILE A 279 12.92 10.96 6.57
CA ILE A 279 11.98 10.17 5.74
C ILE A 279 12.27 8.69 6.01
N VAL A 280 11.21 7.89 6.27
CA VAL A 280 11.35 6.44 6.35
C VAL A 280 10.98 5.81 5.02
N THR A 281 11.84 4.94 4.50
CA THR A 281 11.61 4.25 3.23
C THR A 281 12.14 2.81 3.27
N THR A 282 12.09 2.09 2.18
CA THR A 282 12.57 0.71 2.13
C THR A 282 13.90 0.61 1.38
N ILE A 283 14.58 -0.52 1.54
CA ILE A 283 15.81 -0.84 0.78
C ILE A 283 15.59 -0.85 -0.75
N MET A 284 14.33 -0.85 -1.22
CA MET A 284 14.01 -0.84 -2.65
C MET A 284 13.88 0.57 -3.24
N SER A 285 13.83 1.62 -2.42
CA SER A 285 13.78 2.99 -2.94
C SER A 285 15.01 3.31 -3.78
N ASN A 286 14.80 4.08 -4.84
CA ASN A 286 15.82 4.40 -5.82
C ASN A 286 17.03 5.15 -5.22
N LEU A 287 18.23 4.83 -5.65
CA LEU A 287 19.47 5.52 -5.23
C LEU A 287 19.36 7.04 -5.41
N GLY A 288 18.62 7.49 -6.43
CA GLY A 288 18.36 8.90 -6.68
C GLY A 288 17.66 9.61 -5.54
N LEU A 289 16.72 8.95 -4.86
CA LEU A 289 16.06 9.48 -3.66
C LEU A 289 17.09 9.75 -2.55
N TYR A 290 17.95 8.78 -2.26
CA TYR A 290 18.96 8.91 -1.20
C TYR A 290 19.93 10.07 -1.48
N LYS A 291 20.45 10.14 -2.71
CA LYS A 291 21.33 11.24 -3.11
C LYS A 291 20.65 12.60 -3.07
N ALA A 292 19.37 12.68 -3.42
CA ALA A 292 18.62 13.92 -3.30
C ALA A 292 18.39 14.32 -1.84
N CYS A 293 18.10 13.36 -0.97
CA CYS A 293 18.00 13.60 0.47
C CYS A 293 19.31 14.07 1.07
N ASP A 294 20.45 13.45 0.72
CA ASP A 294 21.78 13.84 1.18
C ASP A 294 22.11 15.28 0.77
N ARG A 295 21.83 15.66 -0.49
CA ARG A 295 22.03 17.02 -0.99
C ARG A 295 21.21 18.06 -0.23
N GLU A 296 19.97 17.73 0.12
CA GLU A 296 19.08 18.61 0.89
C GLU A 296 19.30 18.52 2.40
N GLY A 297 20.18 17.65 2.88
CA GLY A 297 20.40 17.40 4.30
C GLY A 297 19.13 16.84 4.98
N ILE A 298 18.35 16.02 4.29
CA ILE A 298 17.24 15.24 4.84
C ILE A 298 17.80 13.87 5.23
N ARG A 299 17.56 13.45 6.46
CA ARG A 299 17.91 12.09 6.90
C ARG A 299 16.90 11.07 6.34
N TYR A 300 17.33 9.85 6.19
CA TYR A 300 16.45 8.75 5.80
C TYR A 300 16.78 7.47 6.56
N GLU A 301 15.74 6.67 6.84
CA GLU A 301 15.86 5.34 7.41
C GLU A 301 15.36 4.31 6.40
N LYS A 302 16.13 3.21 6.24
CA LYS A 302 15.83 2.14 5.30
C LYS A 302 15.31 0.93 6.06
N THR A 303 14.08 0.53 5.77
CA THR A 303 13.50 -0.69 6.34
C THR A 303 13.56 -1.86 5.34
N ALA A 304 13.18 -3.04 5.80
CA ALA A 304 12.82 -4.14 4.91
C ALA A 304 11.60 -3.73 4.04
N VAL A 305 11.41 -4.44 2.93
CA VAL A 305 10.28 -4.21 2.02
C VAL A 305 8.96 -4.61 2.68
N GLY A 306 8.01 -3.72 2.67
CA GLY A 306 6.67 -3.89 3.22
C GLY A 306 6.24 -2.71 4.08
N ASP A 307 5.04 -2.23 3.85
CA ASP A 307 4.42 -1.11 4.54
C ASP A 307 4.41 -1.25 6.07
N LYS A 308 4.30 -2.48 6.58
CA LYS A 308 4.39 -2.82 7.99
C LYS A 308 5.69 -2.31 8.61
N TYR A 309 6.84 -2.60 7.98
CA TYR A 309 8.15 -2.21 8.51
C TYR A 309 8.36 -0.71 8.48
N VAL A 310 7.84 -0.02 7.45
CA VAL A 310 7.85 1.44 7.37
C VAL A 310 7.03 2.03 8.52
N CYS A 311 5.80 1.55 8.71
CA CYS A 311 4.91 2.01 9.77
C CYS A 311 5.49 1.79 11.17
N GLU A 312 6.00 0.57 11.45
CA GLU A 312 6.64 0.23 12.73
C GLU A 312 7.84 1.14 13.03
N ASN A 313 8.71 1.39 12.05
CA ASN A 313 9.84 2.29 12.19
C ASN A 313 9.40 3.73 12.48
N MET A 314 8.43 4.24 11.71
CA MET A 314 7.88 5.60 11.91
C MET A 314 7.32 5.78 13.33
N MET A 315 6.61 4.78 13.83
CA MET A 315 6.01 4.83 15.18
C MET A 315 7.06 4.77 16.28
N ALA A 316 8.00 3.83 16.16
CA ALA A 316 9.05 3.63 17.17
C ALA A 316 9.94 4.88 17.33
N ASN A 317 10.16 5.63 16.25
CA ASN A 317 11.07 6.75 16.19
C ASN A 317 10.36 8.12 16.10
N GLY A 318 9.04 8.17 16.02
CA GLY A 318 8.25 9.41 15.93
C GLY A 318 8.44 10.16 14.62
N HIS A 319 8.61 9.46 13.49
CA HIS A 319 8.76 10.08 12.19
C HIS A 319 7.41 10.45 11.56
N SER A 320 7.38 11.54 10.81
CA SER A 320 6.13 12.11 10.27
C SER A 320 5.83 11.71 8.83
N LEU A 321 6.84 11.20 8.09
CA LEU A 321 6.71 10.82 6.68
C LEU A 321 7.47 9.52 6.41
N GLY A 322 6.79 8.60 5.78
CA GLY A 322 7.41 7.38 5.28
C GLY A 322 6.60 6.75 4.15
N GLY A 323 7.20 5.79 3.45
CA GLY A 323 6.51 5.10 2.37
C GLY A 323 7.42 4.26 1.49
N GLU A 324 6.86 3.85 0.37
CA GLU A 324 7.49 2.96 -0.60
C GLU A 324 7.40 3.55 -2.02
N GLN A 325 8.31 3.15 -2.89
CA GLN A 325 8.30 3.51 -4.32
C GLN A 325 6.95 3.17 -4.99
N SER A 326 6.26 2.13 -4.52
CA SER A 326 4.94 1.72 -5.01
C SER A 326 3.83 2.76 -4.80
N GLY A 327 4.11 3.85 -4.09
CA GLY A 327 3.14 4.92 -3.81
C GLY A 327 2.35 4.75 -2.50
N HIS A 328 2.67 3.76 -1.67
CA HIS A 328 2.12 3.64 -0.32
C HIS A 328 2.83 4.64 0.60
N ILE A 329 2.22 5.79 0.82
CA ILE A 329 2.81 6.92 1.55
C ILE A 329 2.00 7.18 2.84
N ILE A 330 2.71 7.28 3.95
CA ILE A 330 2.15 7.52 5.29
C ILE A 330 2.53 8.92 5.75
N PHE A 331 1.55 9.75 6.03
CA PHE A 331 1.70 11.01 6.73
C PHE A 331 1.16 10.84 8.15
N SER A 332 2.01 10.54 9.13
CA SER A 332 1.59 10.10 10.48
C SER A 332 0.70 11.09 11.22
N LYS A 333 0.79 12.38 10.89
CA LYS A 333 -0.10 13.42 11.42
C LYS A 333 -1.56 13.22 10.98
N HIS A 334 -1.78 12.58 9.86
CA HIS A 334 -3.09 12.49 9.21
C HIS A 334 -3.64 11.06 9.17
N ALA A 335 -2.78 10.08 8.95
CA ALA A 335 -3.16 8.68 8.76
C ALA A 335 -2.21 7.74 9.47
N THR A 336 -2.70 6.55 9.83
CA THR A 336 -1.93 5.46 10.47
C THR A 336 -1.54 4.37 9.48
N THR A 337 -1.88 4.54 8.21
CA THR A 337 -1.53 3.67 7.08
C THR A 337 -1.34 4.53 5.83
N GLY A 338 -0.89 3.95 4.74
CA GLY A 338 -0.86 4.63 3.44
C GLY A 338 -2.26 5.07 3.03
N ASP A 339 -2.31 6.26 2.42
CA ASP A 339 -3.56 6.85 1.94
C ASP A 339 -3.29 7.56 0.61
N GLY A 340 -3.71 6.92 -0.48
CA GLY A 340 -3.43 7.42 -1.82
C GLY A 340 -4.15 8.73 -2.13
N ILE A 341 -5.39 8.89 -1.64
CA ILE A 341 -6.15 10.13 -1.86
C ILE A 341 -5.52 11.27 -1.04
N LEU A 342 -5.22 11.04 0.23
CA LEU A 342 -4.50 12.01 1.06
C LEU A 342 -3.17 12.41 0.43
N THR A 343 -2.40 11.44 -0.07
CA THR A 343 -1.12 11.68 -0.75
C THR A 343 -1.29 12.62 -1.94
N SER A 344 -2.29 12.38 -2.78
CA SER A 344 -2.58 13.25 -3.92
C SER A 344 -2.99 14.68 -3.49
N LEU A 345 -3.72 14.82 -2.38
CA LEU A 345 -4.10 16.13 -1.83
C LEU A 345 -2.89 16.90 -1.29
N ILE A 346 -2.00 16.23 -0.56
CA ILE A 346 -0.79 16.88 -0.03
C ILE A 346 0.15 17.27 -1.17
N LEU A 347 0.29 16.43 -2.19
CA LEU A 347 1.11 16.77 -3.36
C LEU A 347 0.53 17.96 -4.13
N MET A 348 -0.81 18.06 -4.27
CA MET A 348 -1.47 19.25 -4.81
C MET A 348 -1.18 20.50 -3.97
N GLU A 349 -1.21 20.39 -2.64
CA GLU A 349 -0.86 21.52 -1.76
C GLU A 349 0.57 21.99 -2.03
N VAL A 350 1.54 21.09 -2.20
CA VAL A 350 2.93 21.45 -2.54
C VAL A 350 3.01 22.18 -3.88
N ILE A 351 2.35 21.66 -4.93
CA ILE A 351 2.31 22.29 -6.25
C ILE A 351 1.78 23.72 -6.17
N ILE A 352 0.70 23.92 -5.43
CA ILE A 352 0.04 25.23 -5.28
C ILE A 352 0.89 26.20 -4.47
N GLU A 353 1.44 25.78 -3.34
CA GLU A 353 2.26 26.63 -2.47
C GLU A 353 3.58 27.03 -3.12
N LYS A 354 4.23 26.08 -3.81
CA LYS A 354 5.47 26.34 -4.53
C LYS A 354 5.25 27.14 -5.82
N LYS A 355 4.04 27.13 -6.37
CA LYS A 355 3.70 27.71 -7.69
C LYS A 355 4.58 27.14 -8.80
N LEU A 356 4.94 25.86 -8.69
CA LEU A 356 5.77 25.14 -9.65
C LEU A 356 5.00 23.93 -10.16
N PRO A 357 5.07 23.62 -11.46
CA PRO A 357 4.49 22.40 -11.99
C PRO A 357 5.26 21.17 -11.47
N LEU A 358 4.57 20.03 -11.43
CA LEU A 358 5.08 18.80 -10.82
C LEU A 358 6.40 18.30 -11.45
N ASN A 359 6.57 18.47 -12.77
CA ASN A 359 7.81 18.10 -13.48
C ASN A 359 9.04 18.86 -12.95
N ILE A 360 8.89 20.12 -12.54
CA ILE A 360 9.99 20.90 -11.97
C ILE A 360 10.31 20.44 -10.55
N LEU A 361 9.30 20.15 -9.73
CA LEU A 361 9.48 19.60 -8.39
C LEU A 361 10.17 18.22 -8.43
N ALA A 362 9.80 17.38 -9.38
CA ALA A 362 10.37 16.05 -9.56
C ALA A 362 11.79 16.07 -10.15
N SER A 363 12.14 17.08 -10.95
CA SER A 363 13.44 17.17 -11.66
C SER A 363 14.66 17.30 -10.71
N GLU A 364 14.42 17.58 -9.45
CA GLU A 364 15.47 17.63 -8.44
C GLU A 364 16.02 16.23 -8.07
N VAL A 365 15.31 15.16 -8.40
CA VAL A 365 15.74 13.78 -8.18
C VAL A 365 16.14 13.16 -9.50
N SER A 366 17.38 12.72 -9.60
CA SER A 366 17.87 11.96 -10.77
C SER A 366 17.60 10.47 -10.53
N ILE A 367 16.59 9.92 -11.20
CA ILE A 367 16.27 8.49 -11.10
C ILE A 367 17.38 7.67 -11.76
N TYR A 368 17.91 6.71 -11.03
CA TYR A 368 18.89 5.75 -11.53
C TYR A 368 18.15 4.61 -12.24
N PRO A 369 18.53 4.27 -13.48
CA PRO A 369 18.11 3.03 -14.12
C PRO A 369 18.26 1.84 -13.18
N GLN A 370 17.26 0.97 -13.17
CA GLN A 370 17.18 -0.20 -12.30
C GLN A 370 16.88 -1.44 -13.14
N LEU A 371 17.62 -2.52 -12.91
CA LEU A 371 17.28 -3.85 -13.43
C LEU A 371 17.11 -4.83 -12.27
N LEU A 372 15.99 -5.52 -12.24
CA LEU A 372 15.70 -6.60 -11.30
C LEU A 372 15.48 -7.90 -12.05
N GLU A 373 16.29 -8.90 -11.76
CA GLU A 373 16.13 -10.26 -12.30
C GLU A 373 15.74 -11.25 -11.20
N ASN A 374 14.80 -12.13 -11.52
CA ASN A 374 14.33 -13.20 -10.64
C ASN A 374 15.00 -14.51 -11.07
N VAL A 375 15.96 -14.99 -10.31
CA VAL A 375 16.72 -16.20 -10.59
C VAL A 375 16.14 -17.39 -9.82
N ARG A 376 15.60 -18.38 -10.52
CA ARG A 376 15.08 -19.59 -9.89
C ARG A 376 16.21 -20.44 -9.33
N VAL A 377 16.07 -20.85 -8.06
CA VAL A 377 17.10 -21.64 -7.36
C VAL A 377 16.46 -22.77 -6.55
N ALA A 378 17.15 -23.90 -6.44
CA ALA A 378 16.70 -25.03 -5.65
C ALA A 378 16.71 -24.74 -4.13
N ASN A 379 17.71 -23.95 -3.68
CA ASN A 379 17.86 -23.58 -2.27
C ASN A 379 18.34 -22.13 -2.16
N LYS A 380 17.44 -21.25 -1.73
CA LYS A 380 17.70 -19.83 -1.59
C LYS A 380 18.85 -19.51 -0.64
N ALA A 381 18.88 -20.17 0.52
CA ALA A 381 19.92 -19.94 1.51
C ALA A 381 21.30 -20.42 1.02
N ALA A 382 21.37 -21.55 0.33
CA ALA A 382 22.61 -22.03 -0.28
C ALA A 382 23.11 -21.04 -1.36
N ALA A 383 22.24 -20.57 -2.24
CA ALA A 383 22.59 -19.62 -3.29
C ALA A 383 23.09 -18.29 -2.73
N ARG A 384 22.38 -17.74 -1.72
CA ARG A 384 22.75 -16.47 -1.08
C ARG A 384 24.07 -16.57 -0.30
N ASN A 385 24.34 -17.71 0.32
CA ASN A 385 25.52 -17.91 1.19
C ASN A 385 26.72 -18.49 0.45
N ASN A 386 26.61 -18.80 -0.86
CA ASN A 386 27.73 -19.27 -1.67
C ASN A 386 28.86 -18.22 -1.71
N GLU A 387 30.11 -18.64 -1.45
CA GLU A 387 31.23 -17.73 -1.31
C GLU A 387 31.60 -17.06 -2.65
N GLU A 388 31.48 -17.75 -3.79
CA GLU A 388 31.78 -17.17 -5.10
C GLU A 388 30.69 -16.14 -5.51
N VAL A 389 29.42 -16.38 -5.17
CA VAL A 389 28.35 -15.41 -5.35
C VAL A 389 28.58 -14.16 -4.49
N LYS A 390 28.97 -14.31 -3.23
CA LYS A 390 29.33 -13.17 -2.36
C LYS A 390 30.50 -12.36 -2.91
N LYS A 391 31.52 -13.03 -3.45
CA LYS A 391 32.67 -12.35 -4.08
C LYS A 391 32.22 -11.58 -5.32
N ALA A 392 31.36 -12.16 -6.15
CA ALA A 392 30.83 -11.48 -7.32
C ALA A 392 30.01 -10.23 -6.94
N ILE A 393 29.17 -10.33 -5.91
CA ILE A 393 28.42 -9.20 -5.38
C ILE A 393 29.37 -8.11 -4.89
N ALA A 394 30.36 -8.44 -4.07
CA ALA A 394 31.35 -7.47 -3.56
C ALA A 394 32.15 -6.79 -4.68
N SER A 395 32.54 -7.54 -5.72
CA SER A 395 33.22 -6.99 -6.90
C SER A 395 32.33 -6.01 -7.67
N VAL A 396 31.04 -6.31 -7.79
CA VAL A 396 30.05 -5.41 -8.42
C VAL A 396 29.83 -4.15 -7.57
N GLU A 397 29.74 -4.29 -6.26
CA GLU A 397 29.62 -3.14 -5.34
C GLU A 397 30.82 -2.21 -5.44
N GLU A 398 32.04 -2.77 -5.48
CA GLU A 398 33.29 -2.00 -5.61
C GLU A 398 33.33 -1.24 -6.94
N GLU A 399 32.97 -1.91 -8.05
CA GLU A 399 32.98 -1.30 -9.39
C GLU A 399 31.89 -0.20 -9.54
N LEU A 400 30.71 -0.40 -8.97
CA LEU A 400 29.65 0.59 -9.00
C LEU A 400 29.95 1.82 -8.12
N GLY A 401 30.68 1.63 -7.01
CA GLY A 401 31.03 2.69 -6.08
C GLY A 401 29.85 3.54 -5.65
N GLU A 402 30.00 4.87 -5.70
CA GLU A 402 28.91 5.81 -5.37
C GLU A 402 27.88 5.96 -6.50
N ASP A 403 28.15 5.46 -7.70
CA ASP A 403 27.34 5.66 -8.90
C ASP A 403 26.36 4.53 -9.20
N GLY A 404 26.23 3.60 -8.26
CA GLY A 404 25.29 2.50 -8.36
C GLY A 404 25.23 1.70 -7.08
N ARG A 405 24.43 0.65 -7.09
CA ARG A 405 24.34 -0.34 -6.00
C ARG A 405 23.81 -1.67 -6.53
N ILE A 406 24.11 -2.72 -5.81
CA ILE A 406 23.53 -4.04 -6.01
C ILE A 406 22.78 -4.48 -4.75
N LEU A 407 21.63 -5.12 -4.93
CA LEU A 407 20.85 -5.74 -3.85
C LEU A 407 20.47 -7.15 -4.26
N VAL A 408 20.95 -8.14 -3.51
CA VAL A 408 20.63 -9.55 -3.72
C VAL A 408 19.85 -10.07 -2.50
N ARG A 409 18.62 -10.54 -2.74
CA ARG A 409 17.74 -10.99 -1.67
C ARG A 409 16.90 -12.20 -2.05
N GLU A 410 16.48 -12.94 -1.05
CA GLU A 410 15.53 -14.03 -1.21
C GLU A 410 14.10 -13.48 -1.44
N SER A 411 13.32 -14.13 -2.30
CA SER A 411 11.88 -13.90 -2.36
C SER A 411 11.21 -14.56 -1.13
N GLY A 412 10.26 -13.85 -0.52
CA GLY A 412 9.48 -14.38 0.61
C GLY A 412 8.53 -15.51 0.20
N THR A 413 8.01 -15.48 -1.03
CA THR A 413 6.92 -16.34 -1.49
C THR A 413 7.34 -17.34 -2.58
N GLU A 414 8.36 -17.02 -3.36
CA GLU A 414 8.78 -17.80 -4.53
C GLU A 414 10.17 -18.43 -4.33
N PRO A 415 10.51 -19.53 -5.01
CA PRO A 415 11.82 -20.16 -4.96
C PRO A 415 12.83 -19.41 -5.86
N VAL A 416 12.96 -18.09 -5.64
CA VAL A 416 13.87 -17.24 -6.42
C VAL A 416 14.77 -16.39 -5.54
N ILE A 417 15.96 -16.12 -6.04
CA ILE A 417 16.83 -15.01 -5.61
C ILE A 417 16.56 -13.84 -6.53
N ARG A 418 16.36 -12.67 -5.94
CA ARG A 418 16.18 -11.41 -6.66
C ARG A 418 17.50 -10.67 -6.69
N VAL A 419 18.02 -10.44 -7.89
CA VAL A 419 19.24 -9.68 -8.14
C VAL A 419 18.83 -8.34 -8.75
N MET A 420 19.07 -7.26 -8.03
CA MET A 420 18.74 -5.91 -8.44
C MET A 420 19.99 -5.06 -8.51
N VAL A 421 20.19 -4.35 -9.62
CA VAL A 421 21.26 -3.35 -9.78
C VAL A 421 20.64 -2.02 -10.20
N GLU A 422 21.11 -0.96 -9.57
CA GLU A 422 20.90 0.42 -10.01
C GLU A 422 22.24 1.02 -10.42
N ALA A 423 22.27 1.73 -11.53
CA ALA A 423 23.46 2.39 -12.05
C ALA A 423 23.09 3.59 -12.93
N ARG A 424 24.07 4.40 -13.32
CA ARG A 424 23.85 5.59 -14.18
C ARG A 424 23.30 5.26 -15.57
N LYS A 425 23.42 4.01 -16.04
CA LYS A 425 23.00 3.57 -17.39
C LYS A 425 22.44 2.15 -17.34
N ASP A 426 21.38 1.90 -18.11
CA ASP A 426 20.79 0.56 -18.27
C ASP A 426 21.80 -0.52 -18.69
N ALA A 427 22.75 -0.16 -19.55
CA ALA A 427 23.77 -1.09 -20.01
C ALA A 427 24.64 -1.61 -18.84
N ILE A 428 24.99 -0.74 -17.90
CA ILE A 428 25.76 -1.11 -16.69
C ILE A 428 24.89 -2.01 -15.79
N CYS A 429 23.61 -1.68 -15.61
CA CYS A 429 22.71 -2.54 -14.82
C CYS A 429 22.68 -3.97 -15.40
N ARG A 430 22.51 -4.11 -16.71
CA ARG A 430 22.49 -5.43 -17.39
C ARG A 430 23.78 -6.20 -17.20
N GLU A 431 24.92 -5.55 -17.42
CA GLU A 431 26.24 -6.17 -17.27
C GLU A 431 26.46 -6.67 -15.83
N MET A 432 26.16 -5.85 -14.84
CA MET A 432 26.40 -6.18 -13.44
C MET A 432 25.46 -7.29 -12.93
N VAL A 433 24.17 -7.24 -13.31
CA VAL A 433 23.22 -8.31 -13.00
C VAL A 433 23.66 -9.62 -13.62
N GLN A 434 24.02 -9.60 -14.92
CA GLN A 434 24.44 -10.80 -15.63
C GLN A 434 25.70 -11.43 -15.02
N ARG A 435 26.68 -10.62 -14.60
CA ARG A 435 27.91 -11.09 -13.93
C ARG A 435 27.57 -11.94 -12.69
N VAL A 436 26.63 -11.53 -11.87
CA VAL A 436 26.23 -12.30 -10.68
C VAL A 436 25.46 -13.55 -11.06
N ILE A 437 24.58 -13.47 -12.06
CA ILE A 437 23.80 -14.62 -12.56
C ILE A 437 24.73 -15.67 -13.16
N ASP A 438 25.74 -15.28 -13.95
CA ASP A 438 26.71 -16.20 -14.55
C ASP A 438 27.53 -16.97 -13.50
N VAL A 439 27.86 -16.32 -12.37
CA VAL A 439 28.50 -17.01 -11.24
C VAL A 439 27.53 -17.98 -10.57
N MET A 440 26.26 -17.61 -10.38
CA MET A 440 25.25 -18.52 -9.84
C MET A 440 25.02 -19.74 -10.73
N ASP A 441 25.04 -19.56 -12.05
CA ASP A 441 24.91 -20.65 -13.01
C ASP A 441 26.13 -21.59 -12.99
N LYS A 442 27.36 -21.01 -13.01
CA LYS A 442 28.60 -21.76 -12.91
C LYS A 442 28.72 -22.61 -11.64
N GLU A 443 28.19 -22.12 -10.54
CA GLU A 443 28.10 -22.83 -9.25
C GLU A 443 26.94 -23.85 -9.19
N GLY A 444 26.18 -24.01 -10.26
CA GLY A 444 25.06 -24.97 -10.35
C GLY A 444 23.89 -24.64 -9.41
N LEU A 445 23.69 -23.38 -9.09
CA LEU A 445 22.66 -22.93 -8.15
C LEU A 445 21.32 -22.63 -8.84
N ILE A 446 21.33 -22.42 -10.16
CA ILE A 446 20.14 -22.06 -10.94
C ILE A 446 19.37 -23.32 -11.37
N LEU A 447 18.05 -23.26 -11.24
CA LEU A 447 17.17 -24.26 -11.81
C LEU A 447 16.90 -23.94 -13.28
N SER A 448 17.20 -24.91 -14.16
CA SER A 448 16.91 -24.87 -15.61
C SER A 448 15.40 -24.82 -15.90
#